data_fa8a80d113b6b783f276083cb84223e3
#
_entry.id   fa8a80d113b6b783f276083cb84223e3
#
_cell.length_a   1.000
_cell.length_b   1.000
_cell.length_c   1.000
_cell.angle_alpha   90.00
_cell.angle_beta   90.00
_cell.angle_gamma   90.00
#
_symmetry.space_group_name_H-M   'P 1'
#
loop_
_entity.id
_entity.type
_entity.pdbx_description
1 polymer ?
#
loop_
_entity_poly.entity_id
_entity_poly.type
_entity_poly.pdbx_seq_one_letter_code
_entity_poly.pdbx_strand_id
1 'polypeptide(L)'
;MIKIHTILGGKNPHPNFLVGGMACAINMNNDQAINQFSLSYLKQLVQTCHDFIHKVYYPDIVAIAGFYKDYAHIGASNPNFFCTGAPSEINTGAPAGKGMIKPGVLLNGDYRNVLPFDQDKIREFVTSSWYRYTEGRDAGLAPYDGETNADYNGPRPPYKWLSDHPQYTWVKAPRYDGHAMAVGPNARMM
;
A
#
# COMPACT_ATOMS: atom_id res chain seq x y z
N MET A 1 -4.47 12.54 -16.14
CA MET A 1 -4.89 11.72 -14.97
C MET A 1 -6.27 12.10 -14.44
N ILE A 2 -6.60 13.38 -14.20
CA ILE A 2 -7.92 13.81 -13.67
C ILE A 2 -9.10 13.22 -14.46
N LYS A 3 -9.05 13.26 -15.79
CA LYS A 3 -10.12 12.70 -16.64
C LYS A 3 -10.34 11.20 -16.44
N ILE A 4 -9.28 10.43 -16.19
CA ILE A 4 -9.38 8.99 -15.90
C ILE A 4 -10.16 8.77 -14.60
N HIS A 5 -9.83 9.51 -13.55
CA HIS A 5 -10.56 9.45 -12.27
C HIS A 5 -12.02 9.85 -12.43
N THR A 6 -12.30 10.87 -13.22
CA THR A 6 -13.68 11.33 -13.46
C THR A 6 -14.51 10.29 -14.21
N ILE A 7 -13.94 9.65 -15.22
CA ILE A 7 -14.63 8.62 -16.00
C ILE A 7 -14.90 7.37 -15.15
N LEU A 8 -13.89 6.91 -14.37
CA LEU A 8 -14.00 5.69 -13.59
C LEU A 8 -14.70 5.87 -12.24
N GLY A 9 -14.64 7.04 -11.66
CA GLY A 9 -15.12 7.30 -10.31
C GLY A 9 -16.01 8.51 -10.14
N GLY A 10 -16.41 9.17 -11.24
CA GLY A 10 -17.33 10.30 -11.25
C GLY A 10 -16.74 11.63 -10.78
N LYS A 11 -15.61 11.61 -10.07
CA LYS A 11 -14.94 12.82 -9.56
C LYS A 11 -13.47 12.62 -9.29
N ASN A 12 -12.76 13.73 -9.06
CA ASN A 12 -11.38 13.78 -8.60
C ASN A 12 -11.25 14.92 -7.56
N PRO A 13 -10.58 14.77 -6.41
CA PRO A 13 -10.02 13.53 -5.84
C PRO A 13 -11.11 12.62 -5.23
N HIS A 14 -10.69 11.51 -4.69
CA HIS A 14 -11.54 10.53 -3.99
C HIS A 14 -12.69 9.98 -4.86
N PRO A 15 -12.36 9.22 -5.92
CA PRO A 15 -13.35 8.62 -6.78
C PRO A 15 -14.34 7.75 -6.02
N ASN A 16 -15.61 7.75 -6.43
CA ASN A 16 -16.66 6.93 -5.83
C ASN A 16 -16.76 5.60 -6.56
N PHE A 17 -16.33 4.51 -5.95
CA PHE A 17 -16.41 3.15 -6.49
C PHE A 17 -17.48 2.30 -5.82
N LEU A 18 -18.50 2.93 -5.25
CA LEU A 18 -19.56 2.22 -4.57
C LEU A 18 -20.44 1.48 -5.57
N VAL A 19 -20.66 0.19 -5.32
CA VAL A 19 -21.60 -0.63 -6.07
C VAL A 19 -22.98 -0.01 -5.95
N GLY A 20 -23.60 0.34 -7.10
CA GLY A 20 -24.90 0.97 -7.16
C GLY A 20 -24.93 2.50 -6.97
N GLY A 21 -23.79 3.14 -6.67
CA GLY A 21 -23.73 4.58 -6.39
C GLY A 21 -23.23 5.45 -7.53
N MET A 22 -22.40 4.94 -8.43
CA MET A 22 -21.84 5.67 -9.57
C MET A 22 -21.42 4.74 -10.69
N ALA A 23 -21.36 5.32 -11.88
CA ALA A 23 -21.22 4.67 -13.17
C ALA A 23 -19.84 4.06 -13.45
N CYS A 24 -19.33 3.23 -12.54
CA CYS A 24 -18.25 2.27 -12.88
C CYS A 24 -18.79 1.06 -13.65
N ALA A 25 -20.10 1.00 -13.90
CA ALA A 25 -20.71 -0.06 -14.66
C ALA A 25 -20.20 -0.04 -16.11
N ILE A 26 -19.61 -1.14 -16.54
CA ILE A 26 -19.22 -1.35 -17.93
C ILE A 26 -20.42 -1.93 -18.65
N ASN A 27 -20.94 -1.18 -19.64
CA ASN A 27 -22.03 -1.62 -20.49
C ASN A 27 -21.84 -1.05 -21.89
N MET A 28 -21.45 -1.90 -22.83
CA MET A 28 -21.11 -1.49 -24.20
C MET A 28 -22.28 -0.91 -24.98
N ASN A 29 -23.51 -1.16 -24.54
CA ASN A 29 -24.74 -0.75 -25.21
C ASN A 29 -25.44 0.43 -24.52
N ASN A 30 -24.78 1.09 -23.57
CA ASN A 30 -25.35 2.20 -22.82
C ASN A 30 -24.41 3.42 -22.86
N ASP A 31 -24.89 4.53 -23.42
CA ASP A 31 -24.12 5.77 -23.55
C ASP A 31 -23.82 6.45 -22.20
N GLN A 32 -24.58 6.12 -21.16
CA GLN A 32 -24.40 6.63 -19.80
C GLN A 32 -23.39 5.83 -18.97
N ALA A 33 -22.99 4.67 -19.45
CA ALA A 33 -22.02 3.79 -18.80
C ALA A 33 -20.64 3.85 -19.48
N ILE A 34 -19.69 3.07 -18.98
CA ILE A 34 -18.39 2.90 -19.63
C ILE A 34 -18.59 1.96 -20.83
N ASN A 35 -18.78 2.55 -21.97
CA ASN A 35 -18.98 1.89 -23.26
C ASN A 35 -17.65 1.78 -24.04
N GLN A 36 -17.71 1.28 -25.27
CA GLN A 36 -16.55 1.11 -26.14
C GLN A 36 -15.81 2.43 -26.41
N PHE A 37 -16.53 3.54 -26.56
CA PHE A 37 -15.93 4.85 -26.79
C PHE A 37 -15.14 5.30 -25.56
N SER A 38 -15.76 5.21 -24.36
CA SER A 38 -15.11 5.54 -23.09
C SER A 38 -13.87 4.68 -22.82
N LEU A 39 -13.92 3.38 -23.13
CA LEU A 39 -12.77 2.48 -22.99
C LEU A 39 -11.64 2.85 -23.95
N SER A 40 -11.95 3.16 -25.21
CA SER A 40 -10.96 3.60 -26.19
C SER A 40 -10.31 4.91 -25.77
N TYR A 41 -11.10 5.85 -25.25
CA TYR A 41 -10.60 7.11 -24.73
C TYR A 41 -9.73 6.91 -23.48
N LEU A 42 -10.14 6.06 -22.55
CA LEU A 42 -9.31 5.68 -21.38
C LEU A 42 -7.97 5.09 -21.79
N LYS A 43 -7.98 4.18 -22.76
CA LYS A 43 -6.75 3.60 -23.32
C LYS A 43 -5.81 4.68 -23.87
N GLN A 44 -6.35 5.63 -24.62
CA GLN A 44 -5.57 6.76 -25.16
C GLN A 44 -4.99 7.63 -24.04
N LEU A 45 -5.77 7.94 -23.01
CA LEU A 45 -5.29 8.72 -21.85
C LEU A 45 -4.17 8.00 -21.08
N VAL A 46 -4.34 6.70 -20.85
CA VAL A 46 -3.31 5.85 -20.20
C VAL A 46 -2.03 5.83 -21.05
N GLN A 47 -2.17 5.64 -22.36
CA GLN A 47 -1.02 5.65 -23.29
C GLN A 47 -0.28 7.00 -23.26
N THR A 48 -1.03 8.10 -23.25
CA THR A 48 -0.44 9.45 -23.14
C THR A 48 0.35 9.62 -21.83
N CYS A 49 -0.21 9.15 -20.70
CA CYS A 49 0.49 9.19 -19.42
C CYS A 49 1.76 8.31 -19.42
N HIS A 50 1.65 7.11 -19.98
CA HIS A 50 2.76 6.17 -20.12
C HIS A 50 3.90 6.79 -20.95
N ASP A 51 3.56 7.35 -22.10
CA ASP A 51 4.53 7.99 -22.99
C ASP A 51 5.23 9.18 -22.32
N PHE A 52 4.48 10.01 -21.58
CA PHE A 52 5.04 11.12 -20.82
C PHE A 52 6.03 10.62 -19.76
N ILE A 53 5.65 9.59 -19.00
CA ILE A 53 6.54 9.03 -17.96
C ILE A 53 7.84 8.52 -18.57
N HIS A 54 7.77 7.74 -19.64
CA HIS A 54 8.95 7.11 -20.22
C HIS A 54 9.81 8.05 -21.06
N LYS A 55 9.19 9.00 -21.76
CA LYS A 55 9.90 9.86 -22.71
C LYS A 55 10.36 11.19 -22.13
N VAL A 56 9.73 11.63 -21.01
CA VAL A 56 10.01 12.94 -20.40
C VAL A 56 10.36 12.78 -18.93
N TYR A 57 9.41 12.36 -18.12
CA TYR A 57 9.52 12.38 -16.66
C TYR A 57 10.70 11.54 -16.12
N TYR A 58 10.82 10.31 -16.57
CA TYR A 58 11.90 9.42 -16.12
C TYR A 58 13.29 9.89 -16.56
N PRO A 59 13.53 10.23 -17.84
CA PRO A 59 14.81 10.80 -18.26
C PRO A 59 15.19 12.09 -17.51
N ASP A 60 14.23 12.98 -17.29
CA ASP A 60 14.47 14.22 -16.56
C ASP A 60 14.87 13.96 -15.10
N ILE A 61 14.16 13.04 -14.42
CA ILE A 61 14.49 12.67 -13.03
C ILE A 61 15.89 12.07 -12.96
N VAL A 62 16.26 11.18 -13.88
CA VAL A 62 17.58 10.55 -13.90
C VAL A 62 18.68 11.62 -14.13
N ALA A 63 18.45 12.54 -15.04
CA ALA A 63 19.38 13.62 -15.31
C ALA A 63 19.54 14.53 -14.08
N ILE A 64 18.44 14.96 -13.46
CA ILE A 64 18.45 15.80 -12.25
C ILE A 64 19.12 15.07 -11.08
N ALA A 65 18.78 13.80 -10.84
CA ALA A 65 19.38 13.00 -9.78
C ALA A 65 20.90 12.87 -9.93
N GLY A 66 21.41 12.93 -11.15
CA GLY A 66 22.84 12.96 -11.44
C GLY A 66 23.59 14.12 -10.79
N PHE A 67 22.93 15.26 -10.59
CA PHE A 67 23.49 16.42 -9.89
C PHE A 67 23.40 16.34 -8.36
N TYR A 68 22.50 15.49 -7.83
CA TYR A 68 22.19 15.38 -6.41
C TYR A 68 22.50 14.00 -5.83
N LYS A 69 23.57 13.35 -6.31
CA LYS A 69 23.96 11.99 -5.88
C LYS A 69 24.15 11.89 -4.37
N ASP A 70 24.64 12.96 -3.75
CA ASP A 70 24.89 13.02 -2.30
C ASP A 70 23.57 12.95 -1.49
N TYR A 71 22.43 13.19 -2.13
CA TYR A 71 21.12 13.13 -1.48
C TYR A 71 20.49 11.72 -1.51
N ALA A 72 21.10 10.78 -2.20
CA ALA A 72 20.53 9.44 -2.39
C ALA A 72 20.27 8.67 -1.06
N HIS A 73 21.00 9.03 0.00
CA HIS A 73 20.81 8.44 1.33
C HIS A 73 19.81 9.21 2.22
N ILE A 74 19.40 10.43 1.82
CA ILE A 74 18.46 11.23 2.60
C ILE A 74 17.07 10.64 2.45
N GLY A 75 16.44 10.31 3.59
CA GLY A 75 15.14 9.68 3.62
C GLY A 75 15.15 8.19 3.26
N ALA A 76 16.33 7.56 3.26
CA ALA A 76 16.42 6.12 3.10
C ALA A 76 15.57 5.41 4.18
N SER A 77 14.66 4.56 3.74
CA SER A 77 13.79 3.79 4.61
C SER A 77 14.33 2.38 4.86
N ASN A 78 13.55 1.58 5.58
CA ASN A 78 13.83 0.17 5.80
C ASN A 78 13.97 -0.58 4.45
N PRO A 79 15.06 -1.34 4.24
CA PRO A 79 15.30 -2.06 3.00
C PRO A 79 14.54 -3.39 2.90
N ASN A 80 13.60 -3.65 3.80
CA ASN A 80 12.76 -4.83 3.77
C ASN A 80 11.39 -4.49 3.15
N PHE A 81 10.95 -5.28 2.21
CA PHE A 81 9.68 -5.08 1.51
C PHE A 81 8.88 -6.37 1.47
N PHE A 82 7.57 -6.29 1.56
CA PHE A 82 6.72 -7.38 1.14
C PHE A 82 5.50 -6.92 0.35
N CYS A 83 5.03 -7.80 -0.51
CA CYS A 83 3.81 -7.64 -1.28
C CYS A 83 2.98 -8.92 -1.21
N THR A 84 1.69 -8.79 -1.00
CA THR A 84 0.74 -9.92 -1.01
C THR A 84 0.29 -10.30 -2.42
N GLY A 85 0.81 -9.60 -3.42
CA GLY A 85 0.34 -9.73 -4.80
C GLY A 85 -0.91 -8.88 -5.06
N ALA A 86 -1.16 -8.54 -6.30
CA ALA A 86 -2.40 -7.86 -6.73
C ALA A 86 -2.40 -7.63 -8.25
N PRO A 87 -3.55 -7.29 -8.86
CA PRO A 87 -4.84 -7.80 -8.46
C PRO A 87 -4.93 -9.29 -8.79
N SER A 88 -5.63 -10.04 -7.97
CA SER A 88 -6.08 -11.36 -8.42
C SER A 88 -7.08 -11.15 -9.56
N GLU A 89 -7.01 -11.94 -10.60
CA GLU A 89 -8.05 -11.96 -11.62
C GLU A 89 -9.36 -12.43 -10.96
N ILE A 90 -10.23 -11.47 -10.69
CA ILE A 90 -11.38 -11.59 -9.78
C ILE A 90 -12.38 -12.66 -10.21
N ASN A 91 -12.33 -13.12 -11.47
CA ASN A 91 -13.33 -14.03 -12.01
C ASN A 91 -12.79 -15.36 -12.56
N THR A 92 -11.52 -15.66 -12.38
CA THR A 92 -10.93 -16.87 -13.01
C THR A 92 -10.77 -18.04 -12.05
N GLY A 93 -11.13 -17.89 -10.77
CA GLY A 93 -10.84 -18.91 -9.76
C GLY A 93 -9.33 -19.21 -9.62
N ALA A 94 -8.49 -18.33 -10.12
CA ALA A 94 -7.05 -18.48 -10.04
C ALA A 94 -6.59 -18.47 -8.59
N PRO A 95 -5.73 -19.40 -8.16
CA PRO A 95 -5.17 -19.42 -6.82
C PRO A 95 -4.48 -18.09 -6.49
N ALA A 96 -4.46 -17.73 -5.22
CA ALA A 96 -3.68 -16.60 -4.75
C ALA A 96 -2.24 -16.69 -5.29
N GLY A 97 -1.74 -15.60 -5.90
CA GLY A 97 -0.40 -15.57 -6.49
C GLY A 97 -0.33 -15.63 -8.02
N LYS A 98 -1.45 -15.80 -8.73
CA LYS A 98 -1.51 -15.68 -10.20
C LYS A 98 -1.92 -14.29 -10.70
N GLY A 99 -1.89 -13.27 -9.85
CA GLY A 99 -2.14 -11.89 -10.23
C GLY A 99 -1.02 -11.29 -11.11
N MET A 100 -1.29 -10.11 -11.66
CA MET A 100 -0.31 -9.32 -12.43
C MET A 100 0.95 -9.04 -11.63
N ILE A 101 0.80 -8.81 -10.32
CA ILE A 101 1.90 -8.61 -9.39
C ILE A 101 1.98 -9.84 -8.48
N LYS A 102 3.11 -10.51 -8.50
CA LYS A 102 3.32 -11.71 -7.68
C LYS A 102 3.54 -11.33 -6.22
N PRO A 103 3.07 -12.17 -5.26
CA PRO A 103 3.44 -12.00 -3.87
C PRO A 103 4.94 -12.30 -3.68
N GLY A 104 5.56 -11.62 -2.73
CA GLY A 104 6.96 -11.85 -2.41
C GLY A 104 7.46 -11.02 -1.25
N VAL A 105 8.59 -11.42 -0.71
CA VAL A 105 9.29 -10.78 0.40
C VAL A 105 10.73 -10.53 -0.01
N LEU A 106 11.19 -9.31 0.22
CA LEU A 106 12.57 -8.91 -0.01
C LEU A 106 13.16 -8.42 1.30
N LEU A 107 14.26 -8.99 1.73
CA LEU A 107 14.95 -8.63 2.96
C LEU A 107 16.32 -8.00 2.66
N ASN A 108 16.68 -7.02 3.47
CA ASN A 108 17.98 -6.35 3.45
C ASN A 108 18.38 -5.75 2.09
N GLY A 109 17.40 -5.39 1.26
CA GLY A 109 17.66 -4.84 -0.07
C GLY A 109 18.24 -5.85 -1.06
N ASP A 110 18.13 -7.13 -0.81
CA ASP A 110 18.60 -8.17 -1.73
C ASP A 110 17.57 -8.44 -2.84
N TYR A 111 17.60 -7.61 -3.87
CA TYR A 111 16.70 -7.68 -5.03
C TYR A 111 16.87 -8.94 -5.88
N ARG A 112 17.92 -9.75 -5.63
CA ARG A 112 18.18 -10.99 -6.37
C ARG A 112 17.51 -12.20 -5.74
N ASN A 113 17.07 -12.07 -4.49
CA ASN A 113 16.51 -13.17 -3.72
C ASN A 113 15.14 -12.79 -3.14
N VAL A 114 14.11 -12.88 -3.97
CA VAL A 114 12.73 -12.66 -3.54
C VAL A 114 12.20 -13.95 -2.93
N LEU A 115 11.89 -13.90 -1.64
CA LEU A 115 11.36 -15.01 -0.88
C LEU A 115 9.84 -15.15 -1.07
N PRO A 116 9.27 -16.35 -0.91
CA PRO A 116 7.82 -16.54 -0.91
C PRO A 116 7.17 -15.78 0.25
N PHE A 117 6.02 -15.16 -0.04
CA PHE A 117 5.20 -14.54 1.00
C PHE A 117 4.38 -15.58 1.75
N ASP A 118 4.42 -15.49 3.08
CA ASP A 118 3.68 -16.34 4.01
C ASP A 118 2.91 -15.45 5.00
N GLN A 119 1.59 -15.43 4.90
CA GLN A 119 0.74 -14.59 5.75
C GLN A 119 0.83 -14.95 7.24
N ASP A 120 1.15 -16.21 7.55
CA ASP A 120 1.23 -16.68 8.94
C ASP A 120 2.46 -16.14 9.68
N LYS A 121 3.37 -15.49 8.98
CA LYS A 121 4.52 -14.77 9.55
C LYS A 121 4.21 -13.33 9.96
N ILE A 122 3.01 -12.84 9.68
CA ILE A 122 2.60 -11.50 10.11
C ILE A 122 2.19 -11.56 11.59
N ARG A 123 2.78 -10.69 12.39
CA ARG A 123 2.44 -10.51 13.81
C ARG A 123 2.27 -9.02 14.11
N GLU A 124 1.29 -8.72 14.93
CA GLU A 124 1.02 -7.37 15.42
C GLU A 124 1.45 -7.25 16.88
N PHE A 125 2.20 -6.20 17.20
CA PHE A 125 2.70 -5.92 18.55
C PHE A 125 2.04 -4.66 19.10
N VAL A 126 1.85 -4.64 20.42
CA VAL A 126 1.25 -3.50 21.15
C VAL A 126 2.23 -2.87 22.16
N THR A 127 3.52 -3.18 22.05
CA THR A 127 4.56 -2.70 22.96
C THR A 127 4.55 -1.17 23.13
N SER A 128 4.39 -0.42 22.03
CA SER A 128 4.32 1.03 22.05
C SER A 128 2.88 1.58 21.94
N SER A 129 1.89 0.71 22.00
CA SER A 129 0.48 1.05 21.87
C SER A 129 -0.22 1.16 23.21
N TRP A 130 -1.31 1.94 23.24
CA TRP A 130 -2.26 1.95 24.34
C TRP A 130 -3.29 0.81 24.28
N TYR A 131 -2.95 -0.25 23.55
CA TYR A 131 -3.65 -1.53 23.64
C TYR A 131 -2.87 -2.51 24.50
N ARG A 132 -3.56 -3.52 24.98
CA ARG A 132 -3.01 -4.62 25.74
C ARG A 132 -3.53 -5.94 25.20
N TYR A 133 -2.65 -6.93 25.13
CA TYR A 133 -3.02 -8.32 24.91
C TYR A 133 -3.07 -9.06 26.25
N THR A 134 -3.89 -10.10 26.31
CA THR A 134 -3.99 -10.96 27.50
C THR A 134 -2.64 -11.62 27.83
N GLU A 135 -1.90 -11.99 26.78
CA GLU A 135 -0.57 -12.62 26.91
C GLU A 135 0.57 -11.61 27.21
N GLY A 136 0.26 -10.34 27.28
CA GLY A 136 1.23 -9.28 27.54
C GLY A 136 1.52 -8.40 26.32
N ARG A 137 2.18 -7.26 26.54
CA ARG A 137 2.44 -6.26 25.50
C ARG A 137 3.47 -6.70 24.44
N ASP A 138 4.36 -7.59 24.83
CA ASP A 138 5.44 -8.07 23.96
C ASP A 138 5.04 -9.31 23.15
N ALA A 139 3.86 -9.87 23.41
CA ALA A 139 3.31 -10.95 22.61
C ALA A 139 2.95 -10.45 21.22
N GLY A 140 3.42 -11.14 20.21
CA GLY A 140 3.03 -10.90 18.83
C GLY A 140 1.84 -11.78 18.45
N LEU A 141 0.67 -11.21 18.20
CA LEU A 141 -0.51 -11.97 17.76
C LEU A 141 -0.69 -11.88 16.24
N ALA A 142 -1.19 -12.95 15.64
CA ALA A 142 -1.65 -12.89 14.26
C ALA A 142 -2.80 -11.88 14.12
N PRO A 143 -2.93 -11.17 12.99
CA PRO A 143 -4.00 -10.18 12.82
C PRO A 143 -5.42 -10.73 13.05
N TYR A 144 -5.63 -12.02 12.81
CA TYR A 144 -6.93 -12.69 13.01
C TYR A 144 -7.23 -12.96 14.48
N ASP A 145 -6.19 -13.14 15.30
CA ASP A 145 -6.28 -13.42 16.73
C ASP A 145 -6.09 -12.15 17.57
N GLY A 146 -5.93 -11.00 16.89
CA GLY A 146 -5.60 -9.74 17.49
C GLY A 146 -6.68 -9.21 18.43
N GLU A 147 -6.32 -9.01 19.69
CA GLU A 147 -7.13 -8.34 20.69
C GLU A 147 -7.07 -6.82 20.51
N THR A 148 -8.11 -6.12 20.95
CA THR A 148 -8.20 -4.65 20.92
C THR A 148 -8.64 -4.11 22.27
N ASN A 149 -7.99 -4.56 23.35
CA ASN A 149 -8.27 -4.12 24.71
C ASN A 149 -7.55 -2.80 24.97
N ALA A 150 -8.31 -1.72 25.15
CA ALA A 150 -7.76 -0.41 25.47
C ALA A 150 -7.13 -0.40 26.86
N ASP A 151 -5.92 0.14 26.95
CA ASP A 151 -5.15 0.29 28.19
C ASP A 151 -4.37 1.60 28.14
N TYR A 152 -5.12 2.72 28.22
CA TYR A 152 -4.53 4.05 28.14
C TYR A 152 -3.80 4.43 29.40
N ASN A 153 -2.49 4.59 29.31
CA ASN A 153 -1.61 5.08 30.36
C ASN A 153 -0.82 6.34 29.95
N GLY A 154 -1.26 6.98 28.87
CA GLY A 154 -0.61 8.17 28.33
C GLY A 154 -0.88 9.44 29.13
N PRO A 155 -0.39 10.60 28.64
CA PRO A 155 -0.55 11.88 29.30
C PRO A 155 -2.02 12.27 29.48
N ARG A 156 -2.32 12.84 30.63
CA ARG A 156 -3.62 13.49 30.92
C ARG A 156 -3.44 15.01 30.98
N PRO A 157 -4.50 15.80 30.75
CA PRO A 157 -4.40 17.25 30.91
C PRO A 157 -3.88 17.68 32.30
N PRO A 158 -2.98 18.68 32.40
CA PRO A 158 -2.26 19.32 31.29
C PRO A 158 -1.27 18.35 30.62
N TYR A 159 -1.26 18.34 29.27
CA TYR A 159 -0.49 17.38 28.51
C TYR A 159 1.01 17.57 28.71
N LYS A 160 1.72 16.46 28.96
CA LYS A 160 3.18 16.36 28.92
C LYS A 160 3.61 15.74 27.59
N TRP A 161 4.89 15.81 27.31
CA TRP A 161 5.46 15.23 26.09
C TRP A 161 5.29 13.72 26.04
N LEU A 162 4.81 13.20 24.92
CA LEU A 162 4.64 11.76 24.69
C LEU A 162 5.96 11.01 24.62
N SER A 163 7.06 11.68 24.29
CA SER A 163 8.41 11.07 24.21
C SER A 163 8.86 10.41 25.53
N ASP A 164 8.28 10.83 26.65
CA ASP A 164 8.62 10.30 27.97
C ASP A 164 7.84 9.04 28.33
N HIS A 165 6.95 8.60 27.42
CA HIS A 165 6.09 7.45 27.65
C HIS A 165 6.47 6.28 26.74
N PRO A 166 6.57 5.04 27.27
CA PRO A 166 6.82 3.86 26.46
C PRO A 166 5.66 3.56 25.46
N GLN A 167 4.43 3.93 25.84
CA GLN A 167 3.26 3.86 24.97
C GLN A 167 2.89 5.27 24.51
N TYR A 168 2.80 5.47 23.21
CA TYR A 168 2.59 6.80 22.61
C TYR A 168 1.57 6.84 21.46
N THR A 169 0.93 5.71 21.15
CA THR A 169 0.06 5.61 19.98
C THR A 169 -1.09 4.63 20.17
N TRP A 170 -2.15 4.78 19.37
CA TRP A 170 -3.22 3.79 19.22
C TRP A 170 -2.98 2.83 18.04
N VAL A 171 -1.81 2.88 17.43
CA VAL A 171 -1.46 2.01 16.29
C VAL A 171 -0.74 0.77 16.80
N LYS A 172 -1.14 -0.40 16.33
CA LYS A 172 -0.39 -1.63 16.50
C LYS A 172 0.81 -1.64 15.54
N ALA A 173 1.89 -2.27 15.94
CA ALA A 173 3.13 -2.35 15.16
C ALA A 173 3.26 -3.71 14.46
N PRO A 174 2.91 -3.83 13.17
CA PRO A 174 3.06 -5.09 12.47
C PRO A 174 4.53 -5.40 12.18
N ARG A 175 4.84 -6.69 12.20
CA ARG A 175 6.14 -7.24 11.80
C ARG A 175 5.91 -8.48 10.92
N TYR A 176 6.80 -8.70 10.00
CA TYR A 176 6.87 -9.93 9.22
C TYR A 176 8.11 -10.71 9.64
N ASP A 177 7.92 -11.88 10.26
CA ASP A 177 9.03 -12.71 10.77
C ASP A 177 10.02 -11.90 11.65
N GLY A 178 9.48 -11.02 12.53
CA GLY A 178 10.24 -10.11 13.37
C GLY A 178 10.76 -8.84 12.70
N HIS A 179 10.72 -8.76 11.37
CA HIS A 179 11.23 -7.61 10.62
C HIS A 179 10.18 -6.50 10.45
N ALA A 180 10.62 -5.25 10.58
CA ALA A 180 9.84 -4.12 10.08
C ALA A 180 9.89 -4.12 8.54
N MET A 181 8.75 -3.91 7.91
CA MET A 181 8.60 -4.01 6.45
C MET A 181 8.04 -2.72 5.87
N ALA A 182 8.52 -2.34 4.71
CA ALA A 182 7.85 -1.38 3.85
C ALA A 182 6.85 -2.10 2.95
N VAL A 183 5.67 -1.53 2.82
CA VAL A 183 4.57 -2.07 2.00
C VAL A 183 4.01 -0.97 1.09
N GLY A 184 3.19 -1.34 0.13
CA GLY A 184 2.52 -0.38 -0.75
C GLY A 184 3.07 -0.38 -2.17
N PRO A 185 2.94 0.74 -2.92
CA PRO A 185 3.31 0.78 -4.34
C PRO A 185 4.75 0.37 -4.62
N ASN A 186 5.70 0.85 -3.84
CA ASN A 186 7.12 0.50 -4.03
C ASN A 186 7.36 -1.00 -3.87
N ALA A 187 6.80 -1.60 -2.81
CA ALA A 187 6.94 -3.04 -2.59
C ALA A 187 6.30 -3.90 -3.69
N ARG A 188 5.31 -3.37 -4.41
CA ARG A 188 4.69 -4.06 -5.56
C ARG A 188 5.54 -4.01 -6.82
N MET A 189 6.42 -3.03 -6.91
CA MET A 189 7.27 -2.81 -8.08
C MET A 189 8.67 -3.40 -7.92
N MET A 190 9.02 -3.85 -6.72
CA MET A 190 10.27 -4.54 -6.40
C MET A 190 10.19 -6.05 -6.73
#